data_55de2379f49191a541343f4308e0a88f
#
_entry.id   55de2379f49191a541343f4308e0a88f
#
_cell.length_a   1.000
_cell.length_b   1.000
_cell.length_c   1.000
_cell.angle_alpha   90.00
_cell.angle_beta   90.00
_cell.angle_gamma   90.00
#
_symmetry.space_group_name_H-M   'P 1'
#
loop_
_entity.id
_entity.type
_entity.pdbx_description
1 polymer ?
#
loop_
_entity_poly.entity_id
_entity_poly.type
_entity_poly.pdbx_seq_one_letter_code
_entity_poly.pdbx_strand_id
1 'polypeptide(L)'
;MLETIASRCCPAELWITETRAAPARIGDVASYALNPRAVARARELIRSRQYVLDSDWGDSQPKAAAQNSFLRNHSWEEYGEWHLGLTEGAPEETKARYAFVYGDFRRLHRTGIIACHYRAAEWRHKEIELAAHELLQLLDKTSS
;
A
#
# COMPACT_ATOMS: atom_id res chain seq x y z
N MET A 1 -21.39 3.68 21.80
CA MET A 1 -20.92 3.74 21.04
C MET A 1 -20.71 3.98 20.54
N LEU A 2 -21.00 3.80 20.82
CA LEU A 2 -20.49 3.84 19.95
C LEU A 2 -20.26 4.21 19.42
N GLU A 3 -20.23 4.16 19.27
CA GLU A 3 -19.69 4.29 18.34
C GLU A 3 -19.24 4.72 17.81
N THR A 4 -19.73 4.80 18.39
CA THR A 4 -19.09 5.11 17.59
C THR A 4 -18.63 5.46 17.14
N ILE A 5 -18.88 5.53 17.22
CA ILE A 5 -18.19 5.69 16.39
C ILE A 5 -17.96 5.99 15.94
N ALA A 6 -18.32 5.86 15.87
CA ALA A 6 -17.80 6.03 15.02
C ALA A 6 -17.59 6.51 14.74
N SER A 7 -17.71 6.50 14.71
CA SER A 7 -17.12 6.83 13.94
C SER A 7 -16.75 7.30 13.68
N ARG A 8 -16.86 7.19 13.41
CA ARG A 8 -16.24 7.43 12.78
C ARG A 8 -15.91 7.52 12.05
N CYS A 9 -16.28 7.17 12.01
CA CYS A 9 -15.71 7.07 11.16
C CYS A 9 -15.73 6.81 10.89
N CYS A 10 -16.09 6.43 10.97
CA CYS A 10 -15.86 5.99 10.49
C CYS A 10 -16.17 5.61 10.60
N PRO A 11 -16.69 5.32 10.88
CA PRO A 11 -16.75 4.74 10.76
C PRO A 11 -16.90 4.31 11.12
N ALA A 12 -17.19 3.82 11.54
CA ALA A 12 -16.94 3.26 11.53
C ALA A 12 -17.18 2.94 12.02
N GLU A 13 -17.04 2.90 12.47
CA GLU A 13 -16.96 2.48 12.63
C GLU A 13 -17.03 2.16 12.84
N LEU A 14 -17.46 2.09 13.22
CA LEU A 14 -17.27 1.70 13.21
C LEU A 14 -17.34 1.47 13.52
N TRP A 15 -17.50 1.32 14.02
CA TRP A 15 -17.30 0.86 14.01
C TRP A 15 -17.19 0.40 14.39
N ILE A 16 -17.31 0.12 14.82
CA ILE A 16 -16.96 -0.54 14.79
C ILE A 16 -16.95 -0.91 15.40
N THR A 17 -17.05 -1.14 15.85
CA THR A 17 -16.81 -1.67 15.95
C THR A 17 -16.76 -2.17 16.32
N GLU A 18 -16.82 -2.52 16.58
CA GLU A 18 -16.55 -3.14 16.38
C GLU A 18 -16.20 -3.71 16.48
N THR A 19 -16.30 -3.96 16.98
CA THR A 19 -15.82 -4.58 16.63
C THR A 19 -15.61 -5.04 16.76
N ARG A 20 -15.39 -5.54 16.93
CA ARG A 20 -15.25 -6.09 16.49
C ARG A 20 -14.91 -6.86 16.35
N ALA A 21 -14.54 -7.31 16.51
CA ALA A 21 -14.29 -7.89 15.96
C ALA A 21 -14.61 -8.41 15.55
N ALA A 22 -14.90 -8.84 15.17
CA ALA A 22 -15.23 -9.30 14.34
C ALA A 22 -15.18 -9.68 13.79
N PRO A 23 -15.11 -10.04 13.66
CA PRO A 23 -14.93 -10.63 12.80
C PRO A 23 -14.91 -10.62 11.74
N ALA A 24 -14.28 -10.84 11.61
CA ALA A 24 -14.21 -10.67 10.35
C ALA A 24 -15.27 -11.25 9.77
N ARG A 25 -15.81 -10.84 9.56
CA ARG A 25 -16.62 -11.21 9.02
C ARG A 25 -16.41 -11.24 7.71
N ILE A 26 -16.77 -12.16 7.20
CA ILE A 26 -16.82 -12.19 5.94
C ILE A 26 -17.31 -11.04 5.39
N GLY A 27 -16.95 -10.66 4.33
CA GLY A 27 -17.26 -9.44 3.81
C GLY A 27 -16.51 -8.37 4.53
N ASP A 28 -15.86 -8.74 5.56
CA ASP A 28 -15.00 -7.79 6.19
C ASP A 28 -13.82 -7.60 5.29
N VAL A 29 -13.75 -6.44 4.73
CA VAL A 29 -12.61 -6.05 3.93
C VAL A 29 -11.57 -5.51 4.87
N ALA A 30 -10.35 -5.96 4.73
CA ALA A 30 -9.26 -5.45 5.54
C ALA A 30 -9.18 -3.93 5.38
N SER A 31 -8.97 -3.24 6.49
CA SER A 31 -8.80 -1.80 6.46
C SER A 31 -7.34 -1.46 6.28
N TYR A 32 -7.07 -0.52 5.42
CA TYR A 32 -5.70 -0.09 5.13
C TYR A 32 -5.58 1.40 5.32
N ALA A 33 -4.49 1.82 5.95
CA ALA A 33 -4.15 3.23 6.06
C ALA A 33 -3.06 3.54 5.04
N LEU A 34 -3.04 4.78 4.57
CA LEU A 34 -1.99 5.22 3.66
C LEU A 34 -0.67 5.28 4.41
N ASN A 35 0.40 4.82 3.76
CA ASN A 35 1.73 4.85 4.32
C ASN A 35 2.49 6.05 3.74
N PRO A 36 2.62 7.16 4.48
CA PRO A 36 3.28 8.36 3.94
C PRO A 36 4.74 8.15 3.59
N ARG A 37 5.42 7.25 4.30
CA ARG A 37 6.83 6.96 4.00
C ARG A 37 6.99 6.35 2.62
N ALA A 38 6.04 5.50 2.24
CA ALA A 38 6.07 4.88 0.92
C ALA A 38 5.83 5.92 -0.17
N VAL A 39 4.91 6.86 0.06
CA VAL A 39 4.64 7.92 -0.89
C VAL A 39 5.89 8.78 -1.07
N ALA A 40 6.55 9.15 0.01
CA ALA A 40 7.77 9.94 -0.06
C ALA A 40 8.87 9.19 -0.81
N ARG A 41 9.01 7.90 -0.53
CA ARG A 41 10.02 7.09 -1.20
C ARG A 41 9.73 6.96 -2.69
N ALA A 42 8.46 6.77 -3.03
CA ALA A 42 8.07 6.66 -4.44
C ALA A 42 8.38 7.96 -5.20
N ARG A 43 8.09 9.11 -4.58
CA ARG A 43 8.43 10.39 -5.20
C ARG A 43 9.93 10.54 -5.42
N GLU A 44 10.71 10.10 -4.45
CA GLU A 44 12.16 10.17 -4.57
C GLU A 44 12.65 9.29 -5.71
N LEU A 45 12.11 8.08 -5.83
CA LEU A 45 12.47 7.17 -6.91
C LEU A 45 12.13 7.77 -8.26
N ILE A 46 10.97 8.42 -8.36
CA ILE A 46 10.57 9.07 -9.62
C ILE A 46 11.53 10.20 -9.97
N ARG A 47 11.85 11.03 -8.99
CA ARG A 47 12.75 12.18 -9.24
C ARG A 47 14.15 11.75 -9.62
N SER A 48 14.61 10.63 -9.06
CA SER A 48 15.95 10.10 -9.37
C SER A 48 15.93 9.16 -10.56
N ARG A 49 14.80 9.03 -11.23
CA ARG A 49 14.61 8.22 -12.44
C ARG A 49 14.89 6.74 -12.22
N GLN A 50 14.56 6.27 -11.03
CA GLN A 50 14.70 4.85 -10.71
C GLN A 50 13.34 4.17 -10.84
N TYR A 51 12.89 4.03 -12.09
CA TYR A 51 11.59 3.43 -12.37
C TYR A 51 11.63 2.63 -13.67
N VAL A 52 10.64 1.73 -13.80
CA VAL A 52 10.44 0.93 -14.99
C VAL A 52 9.04 1.24 -15.50
N LEU A 53 8.94 1.61 -16.77
CA LEU A 53 7.65 2.04 -17.35
C LEU A 53 6.85 0.90 -17.94
N ASP A 54 7.52 -0.08 -18.53
CA ASP A 54 6.85 -1.17 -19.22
C ASP A 54 7.30 -2.51 -18.67
N SER A 55 6.63 -2.99 -17.65
CA SER A 55 6.93 -4.30 -17.10
C SER A 55 5.65 -5.10 -16.97
N ASP A 56 5.79 -6.42 -16.90
CA ASP A 56 4.68 -7.29 -16.56
C ASP A 56 4.66 -7.38 -15.04
N TRP A 57 3.72 -6.71 -14.43
CA TRP A 57 3.69 -6.64 -12.96
C TRP A 57 3.51 -8.01 -12.32
N GLY A 58 2.77 -8.90 -12.97
CA GLY A 58 2.63 -10.26 -12.45
C GLY A 58 3.96 -10.97 -12.30
N ASP A 59 4.89 -10.72 -13.23
CA ASP A 59 6.22 -11.32 -13.18
C ASP A 59 7.19 -10.50 -12.35
N SER A 60 7.03 -9.18 -12.34
CA SER A 60 7.97 -8.27 -11.68
C SER A 60 7.71 -8.10 -10.21
N GLN A 61 6.48 -8.36 -9.79
CA GLN A 61 6.08 -8.20 -8.39
C GLN A 61 6.93 -9.10 -7.50
N PRO A 62 7.46 -8.58 -6.38
CA PRO A 62 8.32 -9.39 -5.51
C PRO A 62 7.58 -10.59 -4.96
N LYS A 63 8.20 -11.74 -5.08
CA LYS A 63 7.66 -12.97 -4.54
C LYS A 63 8.29 -13.24 -3.18
N ALA A 64 7.83 -14.28 -2.49
CA ALA A 64 8.26 -14.56 -1.12
C ALA A 64 9.78 -14.62 -0.99
N ALA A 65 10.46 -15.23 -1.94
CA ALA A 65 11.93 -15.34 -1.88
C ALA A 65 12.60 -13.97 -1.91
N ALA A 66 12.10 -13.06 -2.79
CA ALA A 66 12.66 -11.72 -2.89
C ALA A 66 12.36 -10.92 -1.63
N GLN A 67 11.16 -11.08 -1.07
CA GLN A 67 10.79 -10.41 0.15
C GLN A 67 11.68 -10.85 1.31
N ASN A 68 11.90 -12.15 1.44
CA ASN A 68 12.73 -12.67 2.51
C ASN A 68 14.19 -12.22 2.35
N SER A 69 14.68 -12.19 1.13
CA SER A 69 16.03 -11.73 0.86
C SER A 69 16.20 -10.26 1.24
N PHE A 70 15.22 -9.43 0.90
CA PHE A 70 15.26 -8.03 1.25
C PHE A 70 15.27 -7.86 2.77
N LEU A 71 14.40 -8.59 3.47
CA LEU A 71 14.30 -8.47 4.92
C LEU A 71 15.54 -8.94 5.67
N ARG A 72 16.34 -9.82 5.07
CA ARG A 72 17.60 -10.24 5.70
C ARG A 72 18.63 -9.12 5.74
N ASN A 73 18.52 -8.15 4.83
CA ASN A 73 19.51 -7.09 4.68
C ASN A 73 18.98 -5.70 5.00
N HIS A 74 17.69 -5.58 5.30
CA HIS A 74 17.04 -4.30 5.51
C HIS A 74 16.07 -4.38 6.67
N SER A 75 15.69 -3.21 7.19
CA SER A 75 14.74 -3.15 8.29
C SER A 75 13.30 -3.29 7.81
N TRP A 76 12.40 -3.50 8.75
CA TRP A 76 10.97 -3.52 8.44
C TRP A 76 10.48 -2.16 7.94
N GLU A 77 11.08 -1.08 8.43
CA GLU A 77 10.74 0.25 7.96
C GLU A 77 11.09 0.41 6.48
N GLU A 78 12.25 -0.08 6.09
CA GLU A 78 12.66 -0.01 4.69
C GLU A 78 11.77 -0.90 3.82
N TYR A 79 11.39 -2.06 4.34
CA TYR A 79 10.46 -2.94 3.63
C TYR A 79 9.13 -2.23 3.40
N GLY A 80 8.66 -1.52 4.43
CA GLY A 80 7.40 -0.80 4.34
C GLY A 80 7.40 0.34 3.34
N GLU A 81 8.58 0.92 3.06
CA GLU A 81 8.67 2.01 2.10
C GLU A 81 8.28 1.60 0.68
N TRP A 82 8.20 0.31 0.42
CA TRP A 82 7.79 -0.21 -0.89
C TRP A 82 6.30 -0.54 -0.95
N HIS A 83 5.56 -0.22 0.11
CA HIS A 83 4.14 -0.55 0.20
C HIS A 83 3.33 0.69 0.53
N LEU A 84 2.35 1.02 -0.31
CA LEU A 84 1.54 2.23 -0.11
C LEU A 84 0.54 2.11 1.02
N GLY A 85 0.24 0.90 1.47
CA GLY A 85 -0.77 0.70 2.50
C GLY A 85 -0.24 -0.02 3.72
N LEU A 86 -0.83 0.34 4.87
CA LEU A 86 -0.56 -0.34 6.13
C LEU A 86 -1.85 -1.02 6.57
N THR A 87 -1.77 -2.33 6.81
CA THR A 87 -2.94 -3.09 7.23
C THR A 87 -3.24 -2.79 8.69
N GLU A 88 -4.41 -2.23 8.94
CA GLU A 88 -4.81 -1.90 10.30
C GLU A 88 -5.07 -3.18 11.08
N GLY A 89 -4.57 -3.22 12.31
CA GLY A 89 -4.74 -4.38 13.16
C GLY A 89 -3.67 -5.45 12.99
N ALA A 90 -2.86 -5.39 11.94
CA ALA A 90 -1.78 -6.35 11.77
C ALA A 90 -0.59 -5.94 12.62
N PRO A 91 0.12 -6.91 13.21
CA PRO A 91 1.28 -6.58 14.04
C PRO A 91 2.38 -5.92 13.21
N GLU A 92 3.07 -4.98 13.82
CA GLU A 92 4.23 -4.39 13.19
C GLU A 92 5.33 -5.44 13.06
N GLU A 93 6.22 -5.22 12.12
CA GLU A 93 7.32 -6.14 11.85
C GLU A 93 6.82 -7.51 11.38
N THR A 94 5.76 -7.48 10.57
CA THR A 94 5.28 -8.67 9.86
C THR A 94 4.95 -8.28 8.43
N LYS A 95 5.01 -9.24 7.53
CA LYS A 95 4.63 -8.98 6.15
C LYS A 95 3.16 -8.60 6.01
N ALA A 96 2.32 -9.12 6.91
CA ALA A 96 0.89 -8.82 6.88
C ALA A 96 0.59 -7.35 7.12
N ARG A 97 1.49 -6.63 7.79
CA ARG A 97 1.33 -5.20 8.07
C ARG A 97 1.35 -4.36 6.80
N TYR A 98 2.04 -4.82 5.76
CA TYR A 98 2.29 -4.02 4.57
C TYR A 98 1.53 -4.55 3.36
N ALA A 99 0.91 -3.64 2.62
CA ALA A 99 0.09 -3.98 1.46
C ALA A 99 0.30 -2.94 0.36
N PHE A 100 -0.14 -3.28 -0.84
CA PHE A 100 -0.05 -2.37 -1.99
C PHE A 100 1.40 -2.10 -2.40
N VAL A 101 2.13 -3.18 -2.66
CA VAL A 101 3.50 -3.07 -3.13
C VAL A 101 3.53 -2.47 -4.54
N TYR A 102 4.45 -1.55 -4.80
CA TYR A 102 4.50 -0.84 -6.08
C TYR A 102 5.84 -0.97 -6.80
N GLY A 103 6.80 -1.64 -6.22
CA GLY A 103 8.12 -1.77 -6.81
C GLY A 103 8.74 -3.12 -6.52
N ASP A 104 9.92 -3.34 -7.07
CA ASP A 104 10.62 -4.62 -6.93
C ASP A 104 11.78 -4.56 -5.94
N PHE A 105 11.75 -3.63 -5.01
CA PHE A 105 12.78 -3.38 -4.00
C PHE A 105 14.06 -2.77 -4.59
N ARG A 106 14.00 -2.39 -5.86
CA ARG A 106 15.10 -1.66 -6.51
C ARG A 106 14.57 -0.44 -7.21
N ARG A 107 13.51 -0.61 -7.99
CA ARG A 107 12.90 0.46 -8.77
C ARG A 107 11.41 0.43 -8.63
N LEU A 108 10.83 1.58 -8.82
CA LEU A 108 9.38 1.72 -8.87
C LEU A 108 8.92 1.21 -10.23
N HIS A 109 7.80 0.51 -10.26
CA HIS A 109 7.21 0.03 -11.50
C HIS A 109 5.90 0.76 -11.77
N ARG A 110 5.79 1.36 -12.95
CA ARG A 110 4.56 2.07 -13.31
C ARG A 110 3.37 1.12 -13.26
N THR A 111 3.56 -0.09 -13.77
CA THR A 111 2.48 -1.09 -13.73
C THR A 111 2.14 -1.49 -12.30
N GLY A 112 3.11 -1.44 -11.38
CA GLY A 112 2.84 -1.71 -9.98
C GLY A 112 1.97 -0.64 -9.34
N ILE A 113 2.21 0.64 -9.68
CA ILE A 113 1.37 1.72 -9.18
C ILE A 113 -0.03 1.63 -9.75
N ILE A 114 -0.14 1.28 -11.03
CA ILE A 114 -1.44 1.08 -11.67
C ILE A 114 -2.22 -0.01 -10.96
N ALA A 115 -1.55 -1.12 -10.63
CA ALA A 115 -2.19 -2.22 -9.91
C ALA A 115 -2.68 -1.75 -8.53
N CYS A 116 -1.87 -0.95 -7.84
CA CYS A 116 -2.26 -0.39 -6.54
C CYS A 116 -3.48 0.51 -6.69
N HIS A 117 -3.48 1.34 -7.73
CA HIS A 117 -4.59 2.26 -7.99
C HIS A 117 -5.90 1.49 -8.21
N TYR A 118 -5.86 0.48 -9.07
CA TYR A 118 -7.06 -0.29 -9.36
C TYR A 118 -7.57 -1.03 -8.13
N ARG A 119 -6.67 -1.64 -7.37
CA ARG A 119 -7.08 -2.38 -6.18
C ARG A 119 -7.66 -1.44 -5.13
N ALA A 120 -7.04 -0.28 -4.94
CA ALA A 120 -7.54 0.68 -3.97
C ALA A 120 -8.91 1.22 -4.38
N ALA A 121 -9.10 1.48 -5.68
CA ALA A 121 -10.39 1.94 -6.19
C ALA A 121 -11.46 0.87 -6.02
N GLU A 122 -11.11 -0.37 -6.36
CA GLU A 122 -12.03 -1.48 -6.26
C GLU A 122 -12.50 -1.70 -4.82
N TRP A 123 -11.58 -1.56 -3.87
CA TRP A 123 -11.87 -1.80 -2.46
C TRP A 123 -12.17 -0.52 -1.69
N ARG A 124 -12.28 0.61 -2.40
CA ARG A 124 -12.69 1.90 -1.85
C ARG A 124 -11.74 2.45 -0.79
N HIS A 125 -10.45 2.25 -0.99
CA HIS A 125 -9.44 2.87 -0.13
C HIS A 125 -8.99 4.18 -0.77
N LYS A 126 -9.79 5.23 -0.53
CA LYS A 126 -9.69 6.48 -1.26
C LYS A 126 -8.33 7.16 -1.12
N GLU A 127 -7.76 7.14 0.06
CA GLU A 127 -6.47 7.79 0.27
C GLU A 127 -5.35 7.12 -0.53
N ILE A 128 -5.38 5.79 -0.58
CA ILE A 128 -4.37 5.05 -1.33
C ILE A 128 -4.60 5.25 -2.82
N GLU A 129 -5.86 5.25 -3.24
CA GLU A 129 -6.21 5.49 -4.63
C GLU A 129 -5.71 6.85 -5.10
N LEU A 130 -5.94 7.89 -4.31
CA LEU A 130 -5.49 9.24 -4.66
C LEU A 130 -3.98 9.35 -4.67
N ALA A 131 -3.31 8.72 -3.71
CA ALA A 131 -1.86 8.74 -3.68
C ALA A 131 -1.27 8.05 -4.91
N ALA A 132 -1.83 6.90 -5.30
CA ALA A 132 -1.36 6.19 -6.49
C ALA A 132 -1.60 7.02 -7.74
N HIS A 133 -2.75 7.69 -7.81
CA HIS A 133 -3.07 8.55 -8.95
C HIS A 133 -2.06 9.69 -9.07
N GLU A 134 -1.75 10.35 -7.96
CA GLU A 134 -0.79 11.45 -7.97
C GLU A 134 0.60 10.97 -8.35
N LEU A 135 0.99 9.79 -7.88
CA LEU A 135 2.27 9.22 -8.24
C LEU A 135 2.35 8.92 -9.73
N LEU A 136 1.25 8.42 -10.32
CA LEU A 136 1.20 8.17 -11.76
C LEU A 136 1.35 9.47 -12.54
N GLN A 137 0.67 10.53 -12.09
CA GLN A 137 0.77 11.83 -12.76
C GLN A 137 2.20 12.36 -12.70
N LEU A 138 2.83 12.26 -11.54
CA LEU A 138 4.20 12.71 -11.39
C LEU A 138 5.15 11.89 -12.27
N LEU A 139 4.94 10.58 -12.31
CA LEU A 139 5.77 9.69 -13.10
C LEU A 139 5.65 10.00 -14.59
N ASP A 140 4.42 10.16 -15.07
CA ASP A 140 4.19 10.43 -16.49
C ASP A 140 4.76 11.80 -16.87
N LYS A 141 4.66 12.77 -15.98
CA LYS A 141 5.22 14.10 -16.21
C LYS A 141 6.75 14.06 -16.24
N THR A 142 7.35 13.28 -15.35
CA THR A 142 8.81 13.21 -15.27
C THR A 142 9.40 12.41 -16.41
N SER A 143 8.68 11.39 -16.89
CA SER A 143 9.20 10.48 -17.91
C SER A 143 8.98 10.99 -19.34
N SER A 144 8.16 12.01 -19.52
CA SER A 144 7.86 12.52 -20.88
C SER A 144 8.88 13.53 -21.38
#